data_96e6105d487ba30f7fd20ab9abd5e388
#
_entry.id   96e6105d487ba30f7fd20ab9abd5e388
#
_cell.length_a   1.000
_cell.length_b   1.000
_cell.length_c   1.000
_cell.angle_alpha   90.00
_cell.angle_beta   90.00
_cell.angle_gamma   90.00
#
_symmetry.space_group_name_H-M   'P 1'
#
loop_
_entity.id
_entity.type
_entity.pdbx_description
1 polymer ?
#
loop_
_entity_poly.entity_id
_entity_poly.type
_entity_poly.pdbx_seq_one_letter_code
_entity_poly.pdbx_strand_id
1 'polypeptide(L)'
;AVVYSPALRLRNPLSMLLPLLKHVAPFWAKPKDTLTDPEAVRHLWSYPTFPTRAGHELLKLQRQVRRDLPRVTCPLLIVHSTRDDQVHPGSPHRVHDRVGSRDKELLLLHNSGHALTVDKEWEVVAERTYAFIQTRLGPRHQGSDGHAAGT
;
A
#
# COMPACT_ATOMS: atom_id res chain seq x y z
N ALA A 1 -1.76 -1.03 12.31
CA ALA A 1 -1.57 -0.38 11.00
C ALA A 1 -2.04 -1.28 9.87
N VAL A 2 -2.41 -0.69 8.72
CA VAL A 2 -2.72 -1.42 7.49
C VAL A 2 -1.90 -0.81 6.36
N VAL A 3 -1.30 -1.63 5.52
CA VAL A 3 -0.53 -1.18 4.35
C VAL A 3 -1.01 -1.89 3.09
N TYR A 4 -1.27 -1.12 2.04
CA TYR A 4 -1.69 -1.61 0.74
C TYR A 4 -0.57 -1.48 -0.27
N SER A 5 -0.33 -2.53 -1.05
CA SER A 5 0.67 -2.58 -2.11
C SER A 5 2.03 -1.99 -1.71
N PRO A 6 2.67 -2.44 -0.60
CA PRO A 6 3.88 -1.82 -0.07
C PRO A 6 5.04 -1.89 -1.05
N ALA A 7 5.42 -0.74 -1.61
CA ALA A 7 6.41 -0.61 -2.66
C ALA A 7 7.85 -0.59 -2.13
N LEU A 8 8.32 -1.66 -1.48
CA LEU A 8 9.73 -1.75 -1.05
C LEU A 8 10.71 -1.87 -2.22
N ARG A 9 10.25 -2.35 -3.36
CA ARG A 9 10.99 -2.45 -4.60
C ARG A 9 10.03 -2.30 -5.77
N LEU A 10 10.40 -1.50 -6.75
CA LEU A 10 9.65 -1.40 -8.00
C LEU A 10 9.86 -2.65 -8.86
N ARG A 11 8.85 -3.02 -9.64
CA ARG A 11 8.91 -4.20 -10.52
C ARG A 11 9.83 -3.96 -11.71
N ASN A 12 9.78 -2.76 -12.30
CA ASN A 12 10.62 -2.41 -13.45
C ASN A 12 12.10 -2.25 -13.00
N PRO A 13 13.03 -3.10 -13.48
CA PRO A 13 14.45 -3.02 -13.11
C PRO A 13 15.12 -1.72 -13.60
N LEU A 14 14.61 -1.10 -14.67
CA LEU A 14 15.12 0.18 -15.17
C LEU A 14 14.95 1.32 -14.14
N SER A 15 14.09 1.16 -13.16
CA SER A 15 13.98 2.10 -12.04
C SER A 15 15.31 2.30 -11.30
N MET A 16 16.22 1.32 -11.33
CA MET A 16 17.54 1.46 -10.72
C MET A 16 18.44 2.50 -11.45
N LEU A 17 18.10 2.85 -12.70
CA LEU A 17 18.80 3.89 -13.48
C LEU A 17 18.27 5.31 -13.20
N LEU A 18 17.21 5.47 -12.41
CA LEU A 18 16.65 6.79 -12.07
C LEU A 18 17.67 7.79 -11.52
N PRO A 19 18.69 7.40 -10.73
CA PRO A 19 19.74 8.32 -10.31
C PRO A 19 20.50 9.00 -11.46
N LEU A 20 20.65 8.31 -12.60
CA LEU A 20 21.27 8.84 -13.80
C LEU A 20 20.24 9.55 -14.69
N LEU A 21 19.09 8.91 -14.90
CA LEU A 21 18.04 9.40 -15.81
C LEU A 21 17.48 10.76 -15.39
N LYS A 22 17.44 11.07 -14.10
CA LYS A 22 16.97 12.37 -13.59
C LYS A 22 17.74 13.58 -14.16
N HIS A 23 18.93 13.37 -14.74
CA HIS A 23 19.76 14.44 -15.31
C HIS A 23 19.53 14.63 -16.82
N VAL A 24 19.04 13.61 -17.52
CA VAL A 24 18.87 13.60 -18.98
C VAL A 24 17.40 13.47 -19.42
N ALA A 25 16.55 12.88 -18.59
CA ALA A 25 15.13 12.68 -18.88
C ALA A 25 14.30 13.15 -17.68
N PRO A 26 13.75 14.38 -17.70
CA PRO A 26 13.04 14.95 -16.54
C PRO A 26 11.75 14.22 -16.22
N PHE A 27 11.11 13.60 -17.22
CA PHE A 27 9.88 12.84 -17.05
C PHE A 27 9.99 11.43 -17.65
N TRP A 28 9.29 10.50 -17.04
CA TRP A 28 9.13 9.14 -17.51
C TRP A 28 7.65 8.85 -17.74
N ALA A 29 7.33 8.20 -18.85
CA ALA A 29 5.96 7.75 -19.10
C ALA A 29 5.56 6.71 -18.07
N LYS A 30 4.39 6.91 -17.47
CA LYS A 30 3.80 5.91 -16.57
C LYS A 30 3.34 4.72 -17.40
N PRO A 31 3.62 3.47 -16.99
CA PRO A 31 2.95 2.31 -17.56
C PRO A 31 1.43 2.48 -17.44
N LYS A 32 0.67 1.97 -18.42
CA LYS A 32 -0.79 1.96 -18.31
C LYS A 32 -1.18 1.25 -17.01
N ASP A 33 -2.11 1.84 -16.25
CA ASP A 33 -2.64 1.21 -15.05
C ASP A 33 -3.32 -0.11 -15.45
N THR A 34 -2.87 -1.21 -14.87
CA THR A 34 -3.44 -2.54 -15.09
C THR A 34 -4.52 -2.81 -14.06
N LEU A 35 -5.52 -1.91 -14.00
CA LEU A 35 -6.76 -2.21 -13.30
C LEU A 35 -7.47 -3.35 -14.02
N THR A 36 -7.94 -4.32 -13.27
CA THR A 36 -8.68 -5.47 -13.83
C THR A 36 -10.15 -5.16 -14.01
N ASP A 37 -10.65 -4.10 -13.35
CA ASP A 37 -11.99 -3.58 -13.53
C ASP A 37 -11.99 -2.38 -14.48
N PRO A 38 -12.65 -2.46 -15.66
CA PRO A 38 -12.78 -1.35 -16.59
C PRO A 38 -13.51 -0.12 -16.01
N GLU A 39 -14.46 -0.32 -15.09
CA GLU A 39 -15.17 0.79 -14.45
C GLU A 39 -14.26 1.53 -13.45
N ALA A 40 -13.38 0.83 -12.76
CA ALA A 40 -12.43 1.45 -11.84
C ALA A 40 -11.50 2.45 -12.54
N VAL A 41 -11.18 2.24 -13.82
CA VAL A 41 -10.37 3.16 -14.63
C VAL A 41 -11.01 4.56 -14.70
N ARG A 42 -12.36 4.65 -14.71
CA ARG A 42 -13.10 5.92 -14.77
C ARG A 42 -13.01 6.71 -13.46
N HIS A 43 -12.78 6.02 -12.35
CA HIS A 43 -12.70 6.61 -11.01
C HIS A 43 -11.27 6.88 -10.56
N LEU A 44 -10.28 6.26 -11.21
CA LEU A 44 -8.87 6.44 -10.88
C LEU A 44 -8.26 7.55 -11.73
N TRP A 45 -8.06 8.72 -11.11
CA TRP A 45 -7.32 9.78 -11.74
C TRP A 45 -5.82 9.64 -11.44
N SER A 46 -4.99 9.65 -12.48
CA SER A 46 -3.55 9.61 -12.33
C SER A 46 -2.82 10.37 -13.44
N TYR A 47 -1.65 10.90 -13.14
CA TYR A 47 -0.82 11.55 -14.16
C TYR A 47 -0.29 10.53 -15.18
N PRO A 48 -0.21 10.90 -16.47
CA PRO A 48 0.34 10.02 -17.51
C PRO A 48 1.86 9.86 -17.42
N THR A 49 2.52 10.77 -16.71
CA THR A 49 3.97 10.80 -16.50
C THR A 49 4.32 11.06 -15.06
N PHE A 50 5.50 10.66 -14.63
CA PHE A 50 6.05 11.06 -13.33
C PHE A 50 7.47 11.66 -13.49
N PRO A 51 7.84 12.62 -12.64
CA PRO A 51 9.18 13.19 -12.64
C PRO A 51 10.21 12.14 -12.23
N THR A 52 11.29 11.98 -12.99
CA THR A 52 12.37 11.03 -12.68
C THR A 52 13.08 11.38 -11.37
N ARG A 53 13.13 12.67 -11.01
CA ARG A 53 13.62 13.12 -9.71
C ARG A 53 12.78 12.55 -8.56
N ALA A 54 11.45 12.59 -8.66
CA ALA A 54 10.56 11.98 -7.66
C ALA A 54 10.76 10.46 -7.56
N GLY A 55 10.95 9.78 -8.69
CA GLY A 55 11.30 8.37 -8.72
C GLY A 55 12.62 8.07 -8.00
N HIS A 56 13.64 8.93 -8.16
CA HIS A 56 14.91 8.80 -7.43
C HIS A 56 14.72 8.99 -5.92
N GLU A 57 13.92 9.98 -5.49
CA GLU A 57 13.60 10.16 -4.06
C GLU A 57 12.83 8.96 -3.50
N LEU A 58 11.93 8.37 -4.28
CA LEU A 58 11.25 7.12 -3.90
C LEU A 58 12.27 5.98 -3.64
N LEU A 59 13.31 5.83 -4.47
CA LEU A 59 14.35 4.83 -4.23
C LEU A 59 15.12 5.07 -2.91
N LYS A 60 15.35 6.33 -2.54
CA LYS A 60 15.97 6.68 -1.26
C LYS A 60 15.04 6.31 -0.09
N LEU A 61 13.74 6.70 -0.21
CA LEU A 61 12.73 6.36 0.78
C LEU A 61 12.61 4.83 0.96
N GLN A 62 12.59 4.07 -0.12
CA GLN A 62 12.57 2.61 -0.06
C GLN A 62 13.76 2.02 0.70
N ARG A 63 14.96 2.61 0.56
CA ARG A 63 16.14 2.19 1.33
C ARG A 63 15.97 2.48 2.81
N GLN A 64 15.45 3.66 3.15
CA GLN A 64 15.17 4.06 4.53
C GLN A 64 14.13 3.15 5.17
N VAL A 65 12.98 2.97 4.51
CA VAL A 65 11.91 2.09 5.00
C VAL A 65 12.42 0.68 5.26
N ARG A 66 13.24 0.11 4.34
CA ARG A 66 13.81 -1.23 4.55
C ARG A 66 14.69 -1.35 5.79
N ARG A 67 15.35 -0.27 6.21
CA ARG A 67 16.15 -0.22 7.46
C ARG A 67 15.25 -0.13 8.69
N ASP A 68 14.13 0.59 8.55
CA ASP A 68 13.24 0.90 9.67
C ASP A 68 12.14 -0.18 9.89
N LEU A 69 11.94 -1.12 8.97
CA LEU A 69 10.97 -2.21 9.12
C LEU A 69 11.05 -2.91 10.49
N PRO A 70 12.21 -3.26 11.05
CA PRO A 70 12.29 -3.90 12.36
C PRO A 70 11.73 -3.06 13.51
N ARG A 71 11.61 -1.75 13.33
CA ARG A 71 11.05 -0.82 14.32
C ARG A 71 9.52 -0.77 14.29
N VAL A 72 8.88 -1.32 13.26
CA VAL A 72 7.43 -1.42 13.16
C VAL A 72 6.97 -2.57 14.05
N THR A 73 6.50 -2.25 15.26
CA THR A 73 6.10 -3.24 16.28
C THR A 73 4.60 -3.29 16.53
N CYS A 74 3.83 -2.33 15.96
CA CYS A 74 2.38 -2.33 16.05
C CYS A 74 1.75 -3.47 15.24
N PRO A 75 0.52 -3.92 15.57
CA PRO A 75 -0.23 -4.84 14.73
C PRO A 75 -0.29 -4.38 13.28
N LEU A 76 -0.01 -5.27 12.33
CA LEU A 76 0.14 -4.92 10.91
C LEU A 76 -0.61 -5.88 9.99
N LEU A 77 -1.55 -5.35 9.20
CA LEU A 77 -2.13 -6.03 8.05
C LEU A 77 -1.44 -5.53 6.77
N ILE A 78 -0.95 -6.48 5.98
CA ILE A 78 -0.33 -6.21 4.68
C ILE A 78 -1.27 -6.78 3.62
N VAL A 79 -1.74 -5.94 2.69
CA VAL A 79 -2.59 -6.36 1.57
C VAL A 79 -1.85 -6.10 0.26
N HIS A 80 -1.77 -7.10 -0.59
CA HIS A 80 -1.05 -7.01 -1.87
C HIS A 80 -1.69 -7.90 -2.93
N SER A 81 -1.61 -7.49 -4.20
CA SER A 81 -2.06 -8.33 -5.31
C SER A 81 -0.91 -9.07 -5.98
N THR A 82 -1.13 -10.34 -6.31
CA THR A 82 -0.20 -11.13 -7.12
C THR A 82 -0.12 -10.63 -8.58
N ARG A 83 -1.10 -9.83 -9.01
CA ARG A 83 -1.14 -9.19 -10.34
C ARG A 83 -0.60 -7.76 -10.36
N ASP A 84 -0.05 -7.27 -9.24
CA ASP A 84 0.57 -5.95 -9.17
C ASP A 84 1.71 -5.84 -10.20
N ASP A 85 1.60 -4.90 -11.11
CA ASP A 85 2.57 -4.65 -12.19
C ASP A 85 3.59 -3.56 -11.85
N GLN A 86 3.37 -2.82 -10.77
CA GLN A 86 4.22 -1.70 -10.35
C GLN A 86 5.21 -2.10 -9.26
N VAL A 87 4.78 -2.96 -8.34
CA VAL A 87 5.56 -3.39 -7.18
C VAL A 87 6.09 -4.81 -7.39
N HIS A 88 7.34 -5.01 -7.01
CA HIS A 88 7.98 -6.33 -7.07
C HIS A 88 7.23 -7.33 -6.16
N PRO A 89 6.85 -8.53 -6.66
CA PRO A 89 6.01 -9.49 -5.92
C PRO A 89 6.61 -9.98 -4.60
N GLY A 90 7.92 -9.90 -4.42
CA GLY A 90 8.57 -10.20 -3.14
C GLY A 90 8.49 -9.06 -2.10
N SER A 91 7.92 -7.89 -2.43
CA SER A 91 7.83 -6.76 -1.48
C SER A 91 6.96 -7.06 -0.27
N PRO A 92 5.71 -7.59 -0.41
CA PRO A 92 4.84 -7.87 0.73
C PRO A 92 5.43 -8.92 1.67
N HIS A 93 6.02 -9.98 1.14
CA HIS A 93 6.71 -11.01 1.94
C HIS A 93 7.88 -10.41 2.73
N ARG A 94 8.68 -9.55 2.07
CA ARG A 94 9.81 -8.89 2.74
C ARG A 94 9.35 -7.94 3.84
N VAL A 95 8.20 -7.25 3.68
CA VAL A 95 7.60 -6.45 4.77
C VAL A 95 7.22 -7.39 5.91
N HIS A 96 6.43 -8.41 5.61
CA HIS A 96 5.97 -9.39 6.59
C HIS A 96 7.12 -10.00 7.39
N ASP A 97 8.21 -10.42 6.73
CA ASP A 97 9.32 -11.12 7.37
C ASP A 97 10.18 -10.19 8.23
N ARG A 98 10.26 -8.89 7.85
CA ARG A 98 11.21 -7.95 8.47
C ARG A 98 10.62 -7.01 9.50
N VAL A 99 9.29 -6.82 9.55
CA VAL A 99 8.68 -6.01 10.60
C VAL A 99 8.85 -6.67 11.97
N GLY A 100 9.09 -5.84 13.00
CA GLY A 100 9.24 -6.27 14.38
C GLY A 100 7.92 -6.66 15.05
N SER A 101 6.79 -6.43 14.39
CA SER A 101 5.47 -6.82 14.90
C SER A 101 5.37 -8.34 15.05
N ARG A 102 4.82 -8.79 16.18
CA ARG A 102 4.44 -10.19 16.44
C ARG A 102 3.03 -10.48 15.93
N ASP A 103 2.16 -9.48 15.87
CA ASP A 103 0.80 -9.54 15.35
C ASP A 103 0.80 -8.97 13.92
N LYS A 104 0.96 -9.84 12.93
CA LYS A 104 1.05 -9.46 11.53
C LYS A 104 0.35 -10.46 10.64
N GLU A 105 -0.38 -9.92 9.64
CA GLU A 105 -1.14 -10.69 8.67
C GLU A 105 -0.73 -10.26 7.25
N LEU A 106 -0.68 -11.23 6.34
CA LEU A 106 -0.48 -11.00 4.90
C LEU A 106 -1.70 -11.54 4.14
N LEU A 107 -2.41 -10.63 3.47
CA LEU A 107 -3.50 -10.95 2.55
C LEU A 107 -3.02 -10.77 1.11
N LEU A 108 -3.04 -11.85 0.34
CA LEU A 108 -2.76 -11.83 -1.10
C LEU A 108 -4.06 -11.90 -1.89
N LEU A 109 -4.26 -10.94 -2.79
CA LEU A 109 -5.36 -10.85 -3.74
C LEU A 109 -4.92 -11.40 -5.10
N HIS A 110 -5.85 -11.91 -5.89
CA HIS A 110 -5.51 -12.59 -7.14
C HIS A 110 -6.20 -12.00 -8.37
N ASN A 111 -7.17 -11.10 -8.19
CA ASN A 111 -7.98 -10.54 -9.28
C ASN A 111 -7.92 -9.01 -9.39
N SER A 112 -7.05 -8.35 -8.63
CA SER A 112 -6.86 -6.90 -8.65
C SER A 112 -5.47 -6.54 -9.14
N GLY A 113 -5.29 -5.33 -9.67
CA GLY A 113 -4.00 -4.74 -10.00
C GLY A 113 -3.34 -4.05 -8.79
N HIS A 114 -2.58 -2.98 -9.05
CA HIS A 114 -1.87 -2.23 -8.01
C HIS A 114 -2.81 -1.43 -7.09
N ALA A 115 -3.85 -0.82 -7.63
CA ALA A 115 -4.77 0.05 -6.91
C ALA A 115 -5.91 -0.74 -6.24
N LEU A 116 -5.60 -1.50 -5.20
CA LEU A 116 -6.46 -2.48 -4.53
C LEU A 116 -7.80 -1.93 -4.04
N THR A 117 -7.85 -0.64 -3.68
CA THR A 117 -9.02 -0.02 -3.05
C THR A 117 -10.11 0.40 -4.03
N VAL A 118 -9.86 0.27 -5.33
CA VAL A 118 -10.81 0.65 -6.40
C VAL A 118 -10.98 -0.45 -7.44
N ASP A 119 -10.20 -1.54 -7.37
CA ASP A 119 -10.25 -2.64 -8.31
C ASP A 119 -11.18 -3.77 -7.84
N LYS A 120 -11.33 -4.84 -8.59
CA LYS A 120 -12.33 -5.92 -8.42
C LYS A 120 -12.50 -6.48 -7.02
N GLU A 121 -11.46 -6.50 -6.20
CA GLU A 121 -11.51 -7.06 -4.85
C GLU A 121 -11.55 -5.98 -3.75
N TRP A 122 -11.97 -4.74 -4.08
CA TRP A 122 -12.00 -3.63 -3.12
C TRP A 122 -12.88 -3.91 -1.91
N GLU A 123 -13.99 -4.65 -2.08
CA GLU A 123 -14.88 -5.05 -0.98
C GLU A 123 -14.16 -5.97 0.00
N VAL A 124 -13.43 -6.96 -0.51
CA VAL A 124 -12.60 -7.87 0.31
C VAL A 124 -11.53 -7.07 1.07
N VAL A 125 -10.91 -6.08 0.42
CA VAL A 125 -9.94 -5.19 1.07
C VAL A 125 -10.59 -4.41 2.20
N ALA A 126 -11.77 -3.82 1.96
CA ALA A 126 -12.50 -3.05 2.96
C ALA A 126 -12.93 -3.93 4.15
N GLU A 127 -13.52 -5.09 3.89
CA GLU A 127 -13.99 -6.03 4.91
C GLU A 127 -12.84 -6.54 5.78
N ARG A 128 -11.74 -7.00 5.16
CA ARG A 128 -10.57 -7.50 5.89
C ARG A 128 -9.89 -6.41 6.71
N THR A 129 -9.82 -5.20 6.16
CA THR A 129 -9.30 -4.02 6.89
C THR A 129 -10.16 -3.71 8.10
N TYR A 130 -11.47 -3.65 7.93
CA TYR A 130 -12.41 -3.38 9.01
C TYR A 130 -12.32 -4.44 10.10
N ALA A 131 -12.36 -5.72 9.74
CA ALA A 131 -12.23 -6.83 10.69
C ALA A 131 -10.90 -6.77 11.46
N PHE A 132 -9.79 -6.52 10.76
CA PHE A 132 -8.47 -6.38 11.38
C PHE A 132 -8.42 -5.26 12.42
N ILE A 133 -9.03 -4.12 12.10
CA ILE A 133 -9.08 -2.96 13.02
C ILE A 133 -10.00 -3.26 14.21
N GLN A 134 -11.20 -3.79 13.98
CA GLN A 134 -12.20 -4.06 15.03
C GLN A 134 -11.67 -5.03 16.08
N THR A 135 -11.03 -6.10 15.66
CA THR A 135 -10.48 -7.11 16.58
C THR A 135 -9.38 -6.56 17.50
N ARG A 136 -8.77 -5.43 17.15
CA ARG A 136 -7.63 -4.85 17.88
C ARG A 136 -7.94 -3.54 18.61
N LEU A 137 -9.10 -2.93 18.35
CA LEU A 137 -9.53 -1.72 19.08
C LEU A 137 -10.21 -2.04 20.44
N GLY A 138 -10.62 -3.29 20.64
CA GLY A 138 -11.46 -3.66 21.80
C GLY A 138 -12.88 -3.10 21.71
N PRO A 139 -13.78 -3.47 22.65
CA PRO A 139 -15.12 -2.91 22.70
C PRO A 139 -15.00 -1.40 22.94
N ARG A 140 -15.64 -0.60 22.08
CA ARG A 140 -15.79 0.84 22.33
C ARG A 140 -16.47 1.01 23.68
N HIS A 141 -15.88 1.73 24.60
CA HIS A 141 -16.62 2.33 25.70
C HIS A 141 -17.72 3.19 25.04
N GLN A 142 -18.95 2.71 25.08
CA GLN A 142 -20.11 3.58 24.85
C GLN A 142 -20.05 4.60 25.98
N GLY A 143 -19.61 5.82 25.65
CA GLY A 143 -19.68 6.95 26.56
C GLY A 143 -21.11 7.03 27.05
N SER A 144 -21.28 6.90 28.35
CA SER A 144 -22.53 7.18 29.03
C SER A 144 -22.87 8.66 28.79
N ASP A 145 -23.64 8.94 27.74
CA ASP A 145 -24.37 10.21 27.67
C ASP A 145 -25.40 10.21 28.79
N GLY A 146 -24.91 10.53 29.99
CA GLY A 146 -25.73 10.86 31.12
C GLY A 146 -26.47 12.17 30.83
N HIS A 147 -27.62 12.04 30.20
CA HIS A 147 -28.61 13.13 30.14
C HIS A 147 -29.14 13.30 31.57
N ALA A 148 -28.48 14.16 32.35
CA ALA A 148 -29.05 14.66 33.60
C ALA A 148 -30.12 15.68 33.20
N ALA A 149 -31.37 15.19 33.10
CA ALA A 149 -32.53 16.03 33.18
C ALA A 149 -32.61 16.55 34.63
N GLY A 150 -32.20 17.77 34.85
CA GLY A 150 -32.42 18.48 36.12
C GLY A 150 -33.73 19.28 36.02
N THR A 151 -34.60 18.97 36.93
CA THR A 151 -35.83 19.70 37.35
C THR A 151 -35.54 21.16 37.70
#